data_ddf98528c2cbd7483f9d66f894c62af5
#
_entry.id   ddf98528c2cbd7483f9d66f894c62af5
#
_cell.length_a   1.000
_cell.length_b   1.000
_cell.length_c   1.000
_cell.angle_alpha   90.00
_cell.angle_beta   90.00
_cell.angle_gamma   90.00
#
_symmetry.space_group_name_H-M   'P 1'
#
loop_
_entity.id
_entity.type
_entity.pdbx_description
1 polymer ?
#
loop_
_entity_poly.entity_id
_entity_poly.type
_entity_poly.pdbx_seq_one_letter_code
_entity_poly.pdbx_strand_id
1 'polypeptide(L)'
;YKGIDMEIAALFAQELGKELVIENMDFDAVCLSVGQHKCDIAMAGLTINEEREEYVTFSDPYYKASQRLVTLADDTSFDACKDAASVEEVLKGLSASDKIGGQQGTTAQYFVEGSDDWGFGGLPAEWVPYKSASLAVQDMLNGNVKYVIIDAAPAESITKAINAMQ
;
A
#
# COMPACT_ATOMS: atom_id res chain seq x y z
N TYR A 1 -15.25 8.50 4.41
CA TYR A 1 -14.43 7.30 4.27
C TYR A 1 -15.34 6.13 3.88
N LYS A 2 -14.84 5.18 3.09
CA LYS A 2 -15.56 3.99 2.62
C LYS A 2 -14.57 2.83 2.51
N GLY A 3 -15.07 1.61 2.66
CA GLY A 3 -14.30 0.40 2.50
C GLY A 3 -14.49 -0.58 3.66
N ILE A 4 -13.89 -1.75 3.53
CA ILE A 4 -14.06 -2.88 4.46
C ILE A 4 -13.79 -2.44 5.91
N ASP A 5 -12.67 -1.78 6.16
CA ASP A 5 -12.28 -1.37 7.51
C ASP A 5 -13.28 -0.38 8.13
N MET A 6 -13.83 0.53 7.33
CA MET A 6 -14.82 1.50 7.82
C MET A 6 -16.15 0.84 8.19
N GLU A 7 -16.55 -0.15 7.42
CA GLU A 7 -17.77 -0.93 7.69
C GLU A 7 -17.60 -1.79 8.94
N ILE A 8 -16.45 -2.45 9.10
CA ILE A 8 -16.14 -3.25 10.30
C ILE A 8 -16.03 -2.34 11.52
N ALA A 9 -15.38 -1.17 11.43
CA ALA A 9 -15.29 -0.21 12.53
C ALA A 9 -16.65 0.28 12.99
N ALA A 10 -17.57 0.53 12.06
CA ALA A 10 -18.95 0.90 12.40
C ALA A 10 -19.70 -0.21 13.16
N LEU A 11 -19.52 -1.47 12.74
CA LEU A 11 -20.09 -2.62 13.43
C LEU A 11 -19.51 -2.79 14.84
N PHE A 12 -18.21 -2.62 15.02
CA PHE A 12 -17.59 -2.66 16.35
C PHE A 12 -18.12 -1.56 17.27
N ALA A 13 -18.22 -0.33 16.77
CA ALA A 13 -18.78 0.77 17.56
C ALA A 13 -20.22 0.48 17.99
N GLN A 14 -21.04 -0.04 17.08
CA GLN A 14 -22.42 -0.43 17.38
C GLN A 14 -22.48 -1.55 18.44
N GLU A 15 -21.69 -2.60 18.30
CA GLU A 15 -21.67 -3.74 19.22
C GLU A 15 -21.19 -3.33 20.63
N LEU A 16 -20.22 -2.42 20.69
CA LEU A 16 -19.71 -1.89 21.95
C LEU A 16 -20.57 -0.77 22.55
N GLY A 17 -21.62 -0.32 21.86
CA GLY A 17 -22.45 0.82 22.29
C GLY A 17 -21.68 2.14 22.39
N LYS A 18 -20.69 2.35 21.50
CA LYS A 18 -19.81 3.53 21.48
C LYS A 18 -19.97 4.33 20.18
N GLU A 19 -19.57 5.58 20.25
CA GLU A 19 -19.48 6.45 19.07
C GLU A 19 -18.22 6.13 18.29
N LEU A 20 -18.33 6.01 16.96
CA LEU A 20 -17.18 5.86 16.07
C LEU A 20 -16.58 7.24 15.77
N VAL A 21 -15.37 7.46 16.19
CA VAL A 21 -14.55 8.62 15.82
C VAL A 21 -13.41 8.15 14.92
N ILE A 22 -13.30 8.75 13.72
CA ILE A 22 -12.28 8.39 12.75
C ILE A 22 -11.19 9.45 12.76
N GLU A 23 -9.99 9.04 13.16
CA GLU A 23 -8.78 9.87 13.09
C GLU A 23 -8.00 9.54 11.82
N ASN A 24 -7.85 10.53 10.94
CA ASN A 24 -7.06 10.40 9.72
C ASN A 24 -5.63 10.84 9.95
N MET A 25 -4.67 10.00 9.59
CA MET A 25 -3.24 10.27 9.77
C MET A 25 -2.41 9.59 8.67
N ASP A 26 -1.11 9.91 8.61
CA ASP A 26 -0.17 9.24 7.70
C ASP A 26 -0.09 7.74 8.06
N PHE A 27 0.01 6.88 7.05
CA PHE A 27 -0.11 5.41 7.22
C PHE A 27 0.95 4.84 8.17
N ASP A 28 2.18 5.33 8.10
CA ASP A 28 3.29 4.91 8.95
C ASP A 28 3.11 5.28 10.43
N ALA A 29 2.23 6.23 10.75
CA ALA A 29 1.92 6.63 12.13
C ALA A 29 0.80 5.80 12.78
N VAL A 30 0.06 4.99 12.01
CA VAL A 30 -1.18 4.34 12.48
C VAL A 30 -0.93 3.38 13.65
N CYS A 31 0.01 2.45 13.53
CA CYS A 31 0.32 1.50 14.62
C CYS A 31 0.82 2.23 15.87
N LEU A 32 1.73 3.19 15.68
CA LEU A 32 2.30 3.96 16.79
C LEU A 32 1.23 4.77 17.55
N SER A 33 0.19 5.25 16.86
CA SER A 33 -0.90 6.00 17.48
C SER A 33 -1.67 5.19 18.51
N VAL A 34 -1.86 3.89 18.26
CA VAL A 34 -2.49 2.96 19.21
C VAL A 34 -1.53 2.65 20.36
N GLY A 35 -0.27 2.36 20.06
CA GLY A 35 0.76 2.14 21.10
C GLY A 35 0.92 3.34 22.04
N GLN A 36 0.69 4.55 21.56
CA GLN A 36 0.69 5.79 22.36
C GLN A 36 -0.67 6.14 22.98
N HIS A 37 -1.66 5.29 22.88
CA HIS A 37 -3.04 5.52 23.38
C HIS A 37 -3.74 6.76 22.81
N LYS A 38 -3.39 7.16 21.58
CA LYS A 38 -4.06 8.26 20.87
C LYS A 38 -5.31 7.77 20.14
N CYS A 39 -5.29 6.50 19.72
CA CYS A 39 -6.43 5.79 19.16
C CYS A 39 -6.64 4.48 19.92
N ASP A 40 -7.89 4.01 20.01
CA ASP A 40 -8.22 2.74 20.66
C ASP A 40 -7.93 1.55 19.74
N ILE A 41 -8.16 1.71 18.43
CA ILE A 41 -8.02 0.67 17.39
C ILE A 41 -7.41 1.30 16.14
N ALA A 42 -6.56 0.55 15.46
CA ALA A 42 -6.03 0.88 14.14
C ALA A 42 -6.68 -0.01 13.07
N MET A 43 -7.25 0.60 12.04
CA MET A 43 -7.85 -0.09 10.89
C MET A 43 -7.49 0.65 9.60
N ALA A 44 -6.51 0.13 8.87
CA ALA A 44 -5.99 0.76 7.66
C ALA A 44 -5.39 -0.26 6.67
N GLY A 45 -5.96 -1.47 6.58
CA GLY A 45 -5.41 -2.53 5.74
C GLY A 45 -3.99 -2.93 6.16
N LEU A 46 -3.73 -2.94 7.45
CA LEU A 46 -2.40 -3.20 8.02
C LEU A 46 -2.03 -4.68 7.90
N THR A 47 -0.90 -4.96 7.27
CA THR A 47 -0.33 -6.31 7.26
C THR A 47 0.35 -6.59 8.59
N ILE A 48 0.11 -7.78 9.16
CA ILE A 48 0.72 -8.27 10.39
C ILE A 48 2.22 -8.52 10.12
N ASN A 49 3.09 -7.97 10.94
CA ASN A 49 4.53 -8.24 10.94
C ASN A 49 5.15 -7.95 12.31
N GLU A 50 6.34 -8.49 12.56
CA GLU A 50 7.03 -8.39 13.84
C GLU A 50 7.32 -6.94 14.25
N GLU A 51 7.75 -6.08 13.32
CA GLU A 51 8.01 -4.66 13.60
C GLU A 51 6.77 -3.94 14.16
N ARG A 52 5.60 -4.18 13.57
CA ARG A 52 4.35 -3.58 14.03
C ARG A 52 3.84 -4.18 15.33
N GLU A 53 4.12 -5.47 15.57
CA GLU A 53 3.78 -6.16 16.81
C GLU A 53 4.54 -5.64 18.02
N GLU A 54 5.63 -4.91 17.83
CA GLU A 54 6.31 -4.18 18.90
C GLU A 54 5.42 -3.08 19.54
N TYR A 55 4.47 -2.55 18.79
CA TYR A 55 3.62 -1.43 19.21
C TYR A 55 2.18 -1.83 19.50
N VAL A 56 1.68 -2.87 18.86
CA VAL A 56 0.26 -3.26 18.89
C VAL A 56 0.09 -4.77 18.89
N THR A 57 -1.07 -5.22 19.37
CA THR A 57 -1.54 -6.61 19.19
C THR A 57 -2.53 -6.64 18.03
N PHE A 58 -2.32 -7.53 17.07
CA PHE A 58 -3.23 -7.72 15.94
C PHE A 58 -4.39 -8.65 16.30
N SER A 59 -5.52 -8.44 15.63
CA SER A 59 -6.62 -9.41 15.57
C SER A 59 -6.25 -10.59 14.67
N ASP A 60 -7.12 -11.59 14.57
CA ASP A 60 -7.05 -12.57 13.50
C ASP A 60 -7.16 -11.87 12.12
N PRO A 61 -6.47 -12.39 11.09
CA PRO A 61 -6.56 -11.85 9.75
C PRO A 61 -8.00 -11.95 9.21
N TYR A 62 -8.55 -10.85 8.70
CA TYR A 62 -9.90 -10.78 8.14
C TYR A 62 -9.94 -10.47 6.64
N TYR A 63 -8.80 -10.15 6.02
CA TYR A 63 -8.68 -9.85 4.61
C TYR A 63 -7.33 -10.32 4.05
N LYS A 64 -7.34 -10.95 2.89
CA LYS A 64 -6.13 -11.33 2.16
C LYS A 64 -5.82 -10.28 1.11
N ALA A 65 -4.89 -9.38 1.40
CA ALA A 65 -4.41 -8.37 0.45
C ALA A 65 -3.51 -8.98 -0.63
N SER A 66 -3.37 -8.25 -1.73
CA SER A 66 -2.36 -8.50 -2.76
C SER A 66 -1.87 -7.18 -3.33
N GLN A 67 -0.60 -7.14 -3.71
CA GLN A 67 -0.02 -5.97 -4.37
C GLN A 67 -0.33 -5.95 -5.87
N ARG A 68 -0.37 -4.78 -6.46
CA ARG A 68 -0.47 -4.54 -7.90
C ARG A 68 0.60 -3.55 -8.34
N LEU A 69 1.17 -3.84 -9.49
CA LEU A 69 1.97 -2.87 -10.23
C LEU A 69 1.03 -2.04 -11.11
N VAL A 70 1.12 -0.74 -11.01
CA VAL A 70 0.41 0.21 -11.89
C VAL A 70 1.42 0.77 -12.89
N THR A 71 1.05 0.71 -14.17
CA THR A 71 1.85 1.19 -15.30
C THR A 71 1.03 2.11 -16.18
N LEU A 72 1.68 2.84 -17.08
CA LEU A 72 0.97 3.52 -18.17
C LEU A 72 0.38 2.50 -19.15
N ALA A 73 -0.72 2.86 -19.80
CA ALA A 73 -1.45 1.95 -20.70
C ALA A 73 -0.66 1.57 -21.97
N ASP A 74 0.29 2.39 -22.37
CA ASP A 74 1.18 2.16 -23.52
C ASP A 74 2.50 1.46 -23.16
N ASP A 75 2.72 1.14 -21.87
CA ASP A 75 3.88 0.36 -21.45
C ASP A 75 3.67 -1.14 -21.71
N THR A 76 4.40 -1.69 -22.66
CA THR A 76 4.33 -3.09 -23.06
C THR A 76 5.34 -4.00 -22.34
N SER A 77 6.09 -3.45 -21.37
CA SER A 77 7.18 -4.18 -20.69
C SER A 77 6.72 -5.45 -19.96
N PHE A 78 5.44 -5.51 -19.58
CA PHE A 78 4.85 -6.61 -18.83
C PHE A 78 3.90 -7.49 -19.62
N ASP A 79 3.70 -7.25 -20.92
CA ASP A 79 2.74 -7.98 -21.75
C ASP A 79 3.01 -9.49 -21.83
N ALA A 80 4.28 -9.88 -21.73
CA ALA A 80 4.70 -11.28 -21.72
C ALA A 80 4.60 -11.95 -20.35
N CYS A 81 4.37 -11.20 -19.27
CA CYS A 81 4.31 -11.71 -17.92
C CYS A 81 3.02 -12.51 -17.69
N LYS A 82 3.15 -13.70 -17.07
CA LYS A 82 2.02 -14.59 -16.80
C LYS A 82 1.69 -14.71 -15.32
N ASP A 83 2.61 -14.32 -14.46
CA ASP A 83 2.54 -14.46 -13.02
C ASP A 83 3.38 -13.38 -12.31
N ALA A 84 3.27 -13.33 -10.99
CA ALA A 84 4.00 -12.36 -10.18
C ALA A 84 5.54 -12.53 -10.31
N ALA A 85 6.03 -13.75 -10.43
CA ALA A 85 7.46 -14.03 -10.56
C ALA A 85 8.03 -13.42 -11.86
N SER A 86 7.31 -13.55 -12.99
CA SER A 86 7.74 -12.93 -14.25
C SER A 86 7.70 -11.41 -14.22
N VAL A 87 6.76 -10.80 -13.50
CA VAL A 87 6.74 -9.35 -13.24
C VAL A 87 7.95 -8.92 -12.42
N GLU A 88 8.25 -9.66 -11.35
CA GLU A 88 9.41 -9.39 -10.50
C GLU A 88 10.74 -9.45 -11.27
N GLU A 89 10.90 -10.42 -12.19
CA GLU A 89 12.10 -10.53 -13.04
C GLU A 89 12.26 -9.29 -13.95
N VAL A 90 11.17 -8.75 -14.50
CA VAL A 90 11.22 -7.48 -15.25
C VAL A 90 11.64 -6.33 -14.34
N LEU A 91 11.10 -6.25 -13.12
CA LEU A 91 11.46 -5.22 -12.15
C LEU A 91 12.92 -5.31 -11.69
N LYS A 92 13.49 -6.51 -11.55
CA LYS A 92 14.91 -6.73 -11.26
C LYS A 92 15.85 -6.25 -12.39
N GLY A 93 15.32 -6.13 -13.59
CA GLY A 93 16.04 -5.56 -14.73
C GLY A 93 16.09 -4.02 -14.77
N LEU A 94 15.43 -3.33 -13.83
CA LEU A 94 15.47 -1.89 -13.71
C LEU A 94 16.86 -1.40 -13.25
N SER A 95 17.09 -0.10 -13.39
CA SER A 95 18.32 0.56 -12.96
C SER A 95 18.08 1.49 -11.77
N ALA A 96 19.14 1.93 -11.13
CA ALA A 96 19.06 2.90 -10.03
C ALA A 96 18.50 4.29 -10.45
N SER A 97 18.40 4.56 -11.75
CA SER A 97 17.75 5.77 -12.29
C SER A 97 16.24 5.61 -12.51
N ASP A 98 15.73 4.37 -12.51
CA ASP A 98 14.31 4.11 -12.57
C ASP A 98 13.68 4.33 -11.19
N LYS A 99 12.48 4.92 -11.15
CA LYS A 99 11.79 5.26 -9.91
C LYS A 99 10.48 4.51 -9.79
N ILE A 100 10.26 3.90 -8.62
CA ILE A 100 9.01 3.25 -8.27
C ILE A 100 8.39 4.02 -7.10
N GLY A 101 7.16 4.49 -7.27
CA GLY A 101 6.43 5.21 -6.23
C GLY A 101 5.42 4.34 -5.49
N GLY A 102 5.05 4.78 -4.31
CA GLY A 102 3.97 4.19 -3.53
C GLY A 102 3.76 4.91 -2.21
N GLN A 103 2.83 4.44 -1.40
CA GLN A 103 2.57 5.05 -0.11
C GLN A 103 3.65 4.65 0.90
N GLN A 104 4.14 5.64 1.64
CA GLN A 104 5.17 5.45 2.68
C GLN A 104 4.72 4.47 3.77
N GLY A 105 5.63 3.64 4.26
CA GLY A 105 5.39 2.69 5.34
C GLY A 105 4.58 1.44 4.95
N THR A 106 4.31 1.25 3.65
CA THR A 106 3.58 0.08 3.15
C THR A 106 4.51 -1.08 2.79
N THR A 107 3.93 -2.28 2.61
CA THR A 107 4.69 -3.45 2.14
C THR A 107 5.36 -3.24 0.79
N ALA A 108 4.82 -2.35 -0.05
CA ALA A 108 5.44 -1.98 -1.32
C ALA A 108 6.81 -1.32 -1.14
N GLN A 109 6.96 -0.47 -0.13
CA GLN A 109 8.25 0.14 0.21
C GLN A 109 9.29 -0.93 0.55
N TYR A 110 8.96 -1.82 1.48
CA TYR A 110 9.86 -2.90 1.89
C TYR A 110 10.22 -3.83 0.73
N PHE A 111 9.30 -4.08 -0.18
CA PHE A 111 9.58 -4.88 -1.38
C PHE A 111 10.60 -4.21 -2.30
N VAL A 112 10.50 -2.90 -2.52
CA VAL A 112 11.42 -2.16 -3.41
C VAL A 112 12.77 -1.90 -2.75
N GLU A 113 12.79 -1.44 -1.51
CA GLU A 113 14.03 -1.11 -0.79
C GLU A 113 14.76 -2.35 -0.28
N GLY A 114 14.05 -3.45 -0.08
CA GLY A 114 14.51 -4.65 0.60
C GLY A 114 14.24 -4.60 2.11
N SER A 115 14.02 -5.77 2.69
CA SER A 115 13.82 -5.91 4.13
C SER A 115 14.04 -7.37 4.53
N ASP A 116 14.95 -7.60 5.46
CA ASP A 116 15.23 -8.93 5.99
C ASP A 116 14.02 -9.49 6.74
N ASP A 117 13.32 -8.65 7.51
CA ASP A 117 12.12 -9.03 8.29
C ASP A 117 10.96 -9.50 7.40
N TRP A 118 10.87 -8.92 6.20
CA TRP A 118 9.88 -9.31 5.20
C TRP A 118 10.38 -10.36 4.20
N GLY A 119 11.68 -10.70 4.24
CA GLY A 119 12.31 -11.61 3.30
C GLY A 119 12.41 -11.04 1.88
N PHE A 120 12.42 -9.74 1.72
CA PHE A 120 12.54 -9.06 0.42
C PHE A 120 13.99 -8.66 0.13
N GLY A 121 14.50 -9.08 -1.03
CA GLY A 121 15.85 -8.75 -1.48
C GLY A 121 16.02 -7.33 -2.03
N GLY A 122 14.92 -6.59 -2.20
CA GLY A 122 14.92 -5.28 -2.83
C GLY A 122 15.03 -5.31 -4.35
N LEU A 123 14.83 -4.14 -4.96
CA LEU A 123 14.95 -3.91 -6.39
C LEU A 123 16.07 -2.88 -6.66
N PRO A 124 16.68 -2.87 -7.86
CA PRO A 124 17.68 -1.86 -8.19
C PRO A 124 17.13 -0.43 -8.30
N ALA A 125 15.80 -0.30 -8.51
CA ALA A 125 15.13 0.98 -8.69
C ALA A 125 15.06 1.80 -7.39
N GLU A 126 15.00 3.12 -7.51
CA GLU A 126 14.80 4.05 -6.40
C GLU A 126 13.34 4.04 -5.94
N TRP A 127 13.11 3.88 -4.64
CA TRP A 127 11.80 4.08 -4.03
C TRP A 127 11.49 5.56 -3.84
N VAL A 128 10.28 5.98 -4.23
CA VAL A 128 9.78 7.35 -4.01
C VAL A 128 8.54 7.30 -3.12
N PRO A 129 8.65 7.74 -1.85
CA PRO A 129 7.53 7.70 -0.91
C PRO A 129 6.52 8.82 -1.15
N TYR A 130 5.24 8.50 -1.05
CA TYR A 130 4.12 9.44 -1.11
C TYR A 130 3.23 9.30 0.12
N LYS A 131 2.51 10.36 0.47
CA LYS A 131 1.52 10.33 1.55
C LYS A 131 0.28 9.49 1.20
N SER A 132 -0.02 9.31 -0.09
CA SER A 132 -1.11 8.47 -0.55
C SER A 132 -0.80 7.82 -1.89
N ALA A 133 -1.45 6.67 -2.16
CA ALA A 133 -1.36 5.98 -3.42
C ALA A 133 -1.83 6.84 -4.61
N SER A 134 -2.85 7.68 -4.42
CA SER A 134 -3.36 8.57 -5.46
C SER A 134 -2.33 9.60 -5.89
N LEU A 135 -1.55 10.15 -4.96
CA LEU A 135 -0.45 11.07 -5.28
C LEU A 135 0.65 10.37 -6.07
N ALA A 136 1.00 9.13 -5.71
CA ALA A 136 1.99 8.34 -6.45
C ALA A 136 1.55 8.10 -7.90
N VAL A 137 0.28 7.71 -8.12
CA VAL A 137 -0.26 7.49 -9.48
C VAL A 137 -0.32 8.80 -10.26
N GLN A 138 -0.70 9.92 -9.63
CA GLN A 138 -0.69 11.23 -10.28
C GLN A 138 0.71 11.62 -10.75
N ASP A 139 1.71 11.34 -9.92
CA ASP A 139 3.10 11.67 -10.23
C ASP A 139 3.70 10.73 -11.29
N MET A 140 3.21 9.48 -11.38
CA MET A 140 3.51 8.57 -12.49
C MET A 140 2.96 9.13 -13.82
N LEU A 141 1.74 9.65 -13.83
CA LEU A 141 1.15 10.30 -15.02
C LEU A 141 1.92 11.54 -15.46
N ASN A 142 2.55 12.24 -14.50
CA ASN A 142 3.43 13.38 -14.77
C ASN A 142 4.84 12.97 -15.24
N GLY A 143 5.17 11.66 -15.23
CA GLY A 143 6.46 11.13 -15.64
C GLY A 143 7.57 11.23 -14.59
N ASN A 144 7.25 11.52 -13.32
CA ASN A 144 8.24 11.66 -12.25
C ASN A 144 8.63 10.30 -11.63
N VAL A 145 7.74 9.32 -11.66
CA VAL A 145 8.03 7.91 -11.36
C VAL A 145 7.56 7.03 -12.50
N LYS A 146 8.24 5.91 -12.70
CA LYS A 146 7.97 5.00 -13.82
C LYS A 146 6.81 4.06 -13.52
N TYR A 147 6.77 3.56 -12.30
CA TYR A 147 5.77 2.60 -11.82
C TYR A 147 5.27 2.99 -10.45
N VAL A 148 4.10 2.43 -10.08
CA VAL A 148 3.57 2.54 -8.71
C VAL A 148 3.18 1.14 -8.23
N ILE A 149 3.56 0.81 -6.98
CA ILE A 149 3.14 -0.43 -6.33
C ILE A 149 2.21 -0.09 -5.18
N ILE A 150 1.01 -0.65 -5.22
CA ILE A 150 -0.05 -0.44 -4.21
C ILE A 150 -0.93 -1.69 -4.09
N ASP A 151 -1.73 -1.76 -3.04
CA ASP A 151 -2.71 -2.83 -2.85
C ASP A 151 -3.73 -2.88 -4.00
N ALA A 152 -4.25 -4.08 -4.29
CA ALA A 152 -5.12 -4.34 -5.43
C ALA A 152 -6.40 -3.49 -5.43
N ALA A 153 -7.08 -3.36 -4.28
CA ALA A 153 -8.34 -2.63 -4.20
C ALA A 153 -8.16 -1.11 -4.48
N PRO A 154 -7.22 -0.39 -3.82
CA PRO A 154 -6.94 0.99 -4.19
C PRO A 154 -6.38 1.13 -5.62
N ALA A 155 -5.55 0.19 -6.12
CA ALA A 155 -5.08 0.22 -7.50
C ALA A 155 -6.25 0.26 -8.49
N GLU A 156 -7.19 -0.68 -8.34
CA GLU A 156 -8.37 -0.75 -9.20
C GLU A 156 -9.24 0.51 -9.11
N SER A 157 -9.48 1.01 -7.89
CA SER A 157 -10.31 2.20 -7.68
C SER A 157 -9.70 3.45 -8.29
N ILE A 158 -8.40 3.67 -8.08
CA ILE A 158 -7.67 4.84 -8.58
C ILE A 158 -7.58 4.81 -10.11
N THR A 159 -7.18 3.66 -10.69
CA THR A 159 -7.04 3.55 -12.15
C THR A 159 -8.37 3.67 -12.87
N LYS A 160 -9.45 3.09 -12.34
CA LYS A 160 -10.81 3.30 -12.88
C LYS A 160 -11.22 4.76 -12.86
N ALA A 161 -10.98 5.47 -11.77
CA ALA A 161 -11.33 6.89 -11.66
C ALA A 161 -10.54 7.74 -12.66
N ILE A 162 -9.25 7.48 -12.83
CA ILE A 162 -8.39 8.20 -13.78
C ILE A 162 -8.80 7.91 -15.22
N ASN A 163 -9.00 6.65 -15.59
CA ASN A 163 -9.39 6.24 -16.94
C ASN A 163 -10.78 6.78 -17.34
N ALA A 164 -11.66 7.01 -16.37
CA ALA A 164 -12.98 7.61 -16.63
C ALA A 164 -12.92 9.13 -16.89
N MET A 165 -11.79 9.78 -16.59
CA MET A 165 -11.58 11.22 -16.84
C MET A 165 -10.88 11.51 -18.17
N GLN A 166 -10.38 10.50 -18.85
CA GLN A 166 -9.78 10.56 -20.18
C GLN A 166 -10.84 10.27 -21.26
#